data_805384a6d39e86bf4e36decfce0a2d2c
#
_entry.id   805384a6d39e86bf4e36decfce0a2d2c
#
_cell.length_a   1.000
_cell.length_b   1.000
_cell.length_c   1.000
_cell.angle_alpha   90.00
_cell.angle_beta   90.00
_cell.angle_gamma   90.00
#
_symmetry.space_group_name_H-M   'P 1'
#
loop_
_entity.id
_entity.type
_entity.pdbx_description
1 polymer ?
#
loop_
_entity_poly.entity_id
_entity_poly.type
_entity_poly.pdbx_seq_one_letter_code
_entity_poly.pdbx_strand_id
1 'polypeptide(L)'
;MSWKMALRLPGGLWTAAVTVIVLMLSSPAAEGRDSPQDFVFQFKSLCYFTNGTERVRHVNRYIYNREEFVGFDSDVGEYRALTPLGRPEAESWNGQKDILERTRAEADTVCRHNYETEKGFTWQRRVEPTVTISPSRTEALNHHNMLVCSVTDFYPGQIRVRWLRNDQEETAGVVSTPLIRNGDWTFQILVMLEMTPQRGDVYTCHVEHPSLQSPISVEWKHLLLHGKGIRGILM
;
A
#
# COMPACT_ATOMS: atom_id res chain seq x y z
N MET A 1 -47.31 14.19 74.37
CA MET A 1 -46.41 15.14 73.70
C MET A 1 -45.81 14.39 72.50
N SER A 2 -46.33 14.65 71.31
CA SER A 2 -45.93 13.96 70.08
C SER A 2 -45.26 15.02 69.18
N TRP A 3 -43.99 14.90 68.90
CA TRP A 3 -43.26 15.76 67.98
C TRP A 3 -43.27 15.07 66.60
N LYS A 4 -44.04 15.59 65.66
CA LYS A 4 -43.92 15.26 64.25
C LYS A 4 -42.91 16.21 63.62
N MET A 5 -41.70 15.69 63.36
CA MET A 5 -40.71 16.35 62.53
C MET A 5 -41.10 16.18 61.07
N ALA A 6 -41.61 17.20 60.45
CA ALA A 6 -41.84 17.23 59.00
C ALA A 6 -40.55 17.69 58.28
N LEU A 7 -39.87 16.77 57.65
CA LEU A 7 -38.79 17.09 56.72
C LEU A 7 -39.41 17.73 55.45
N ARG A 8 -39.30 19.05 55.35
CA ARG A 8 -39.52 19.77 54.11
C ARG A 8 -38.29 19.61 53.22
N LEU A 9 -38.37 18.74 52.25
CA LEU A 9 -37.39 18.69 51.13
C LEU A 9 -37.68 19.87 50.18
N PRO A 10 -36.69 20.62 49.76
CA PRO A 10 -36.89 21.74 48.82
C PRO A 10 -37.26 21.19 47.45
N GLY A 11 -38.50 21.46 47.02
CA GLY A 11 -39.09 20.97 45.76
C GLY A 11 -38.43 21.46 44.46
N GLY A 12 -37.33 22.23 44.56
CA GLY A 12 -36.66 22.77 43.39
C GLY A 12 -35.70 21.84 42.66
N LEU A 13 -35.06 20.90 43.39
CA LEU A 13 -34.08 19.98 42.82
C LEU A 13 -34.70 18.83 42.00
N TRP A 14 -35.88 18.36 42.44
CA TRP A 14 -36.59 17.29 41.73
C TRP A 14 -37.23 17.76 40.43
N THR A 15 -37.74 18.98 40.38
CA THR A 15 -38.34 19.56 39.15
C THR A 15 -37.25 19.82 38.11
N ALA A 16 -36.07 20.29 38.53
CA ALA A 16 -34.92 20.49 37.62
C ALA A 16 -34.39 19.17 37.04
N ALA A 17 -34.26 18.12 37.91
CA ALA A 17 -33.79 16.81 37.45
C ALA A 17 -34.78 16.13 36.51
N VAL A 18 -36.09 16.20 36.78
CA VAL A 18 -37.13 15.65 35.90
C VAL A 18 -37.18 16.41 34.57
N THR A 19 -37.04 17.75 34.58
CA THR A 19 -37.03 18.57 33.36
C THR A 19 -35.82 18.25 32.51
N VAL A 20 -34.63 18.04 33.08
CA VAL A 20 -33.43 17.65 32.34
C VAL A 20 -33.59 16.25 31.74
N ILE A 21 -34.14 15.30 32.48
CA ILE A 21 -34.39 13.93 31.98
C ILE A 21 -35.41 13.95 30.84
N VAL A 22 -36.52 14.73 30.96
CA VAL A 22 -37.50 14.87 29.90
C VAL A 22 -36.92 15.57 28.67
N LEU A 23 -36.04 16.56 28.83
CA LEU A 23 -35.33 17.21 27.72
C LEU A 23 -34.32 16.25 27.05
N MET A 24 -33.69 15.38 27.81
CA MET A 24 -32.80 14.34 27.27
C MET A 24 -33.57 13.24 26.51
N LEU A 25 -34.78 12.91 26.97
CA LEU A 25 -35.64 11.93 26.32
C LEU A 25 -36.43 12.51 25.13
N SER A 26 -36.62 13.82 25.11
CA SER A 26 -37.29 14.56 24.01
C SER A 26 -36.31 15.17 23.03
N SER A 27 -34.98 14.92 23.15
CA SER A 27 -34.09 15.18 22.07
C SER A 27 -34.62 14.42 20.86
N PRO A 28 -35.02 15.07 19.74
CA PRO A 28 -35.34 14.31 18.54
C PRO A 28 -34.11 13.45 18.29
N ALA A 29 -34.31 12.12 18.25
CA ALA A 29 -33.31 11.25 17.72
C ALA A 29 -32.83 11.95 16.47
N ALA A 30 -31.53 12.30 16.41
CA ALA A 30 -30.97 12.94 15.24
C ALA A 30 -31.42 12.05 14.08
N GLU A 31 -32.47 12.46 13.38
CA GLU A 31 -32.81 11.90 12.09
C GLU A 31 -31.52 12.01 11.35
N GLY A 32 -30.89 10.82 11.14
CA GLY A 32 -29.65 10.78 10.40
C GLY A 32 -29.94 11.61 9.16
N ARG A 33 -29.22 12.72 8.99
CA ARG A 33 -29.30 13.51 7.75
C ARG A 33 -29.32 12.49 6.66
N ASP A 34 -30.40 12.43 5.89
CA ASP A 34 -30.45 11.59 4.70
C ASP A 34 -29.15 11.87 3.98
N SER A 35 -28.22 10.92 4.07
CA SER A 35 -27.00 11.01 3.27
C SER A 35 -27.50 11.17 1.84
N PRO A 36 -26.98 12.11 1.05
CA PRO A 36 -27.40 12.23 -0.32
C PRO A 36 -27.45 10.82 -0.89
N GLN A 37 -28.59 10.45 -1.48
CA GLN A 37 -28.76 9.13 -2.05
C GLN A 37 -27.85 9.03 -3.27
N ASP A 38 -26.59 8.65 -3.02
CA ASP A 38 -25.61 8.41 -4.06
C ASP A 38 -25.88 7.07 -4.71
N PHE A 39 -26.18 7.11 -6.00
CA PHE A 39 -26.31 5.92 -6.82
C PHE A 39 -25.00 5.76 -7.61
N VAL A 40 -24.23 4.71 -7.28
CA VAL A 40 -22.94 4.47 -7.92
C VAL A 40 -23.02 3.25 -8.82
N PHE A 41 -22.79 3.46 -10.11
CA PHE A 41 -22.61 2.40 -11.09
C PHE A 41 -21.15 2.30 -11.47
N GLN A 42 -20.58 1.07 -11.43
CA GLN A 42 -19.21 0.82 -11.85
C GLN A 42 -19.19 -0.29 -12.89
N PHE A 43 -18.41 -0.07 -13.94
CA PHE A 43 -17.98 -1.09 -14.87
C PHE A 43 -16.49 -1.34 -14.72
N LYS A 44 -16.09 -2.61 -14.55
CA LYS A 44 -14.69 -3.01 -14.48
C LYS A 44 -14.42 -4.05 -15.55
N SER A 45 -13.47 -3.76 -16.43
CA SER A 45 -12.94 -4.69 -17.42
C SER A 45 -11.53 -5.09 -16.97
N LEU A 46 -11.31 -6.37 -16.76
CA LEU A 46 -10.10 -6.93 -16.17
C LEU A 46 -9.45 -7.90 -17.14
N CYS A 47 -8.16 -7.72 -17.39
CA CYS A 47 -7.35 -8.62 -18.18
C CYS A 47 -6.37 -9.36 -17.29
N TYR A 48 -6.46 -10.69 -17.26
CA TYR A 48 -5.52 -11.55 -16.53
C TYR A 48 -4.59 -12.25 -17.53
N PHE A 49 -3.29 -12.13 -17.28
CA PHE A 49 -2.25 -12.71 -18.12
C PHE A 49 -1.44 -13.74 -17.34
N THR A 50 -1.17 -14.89 -17.96
CA THR A 50 -0.30 -15.93 -17.41
C THR A 50 0.76 -16.30 -18.45
N ASN A 51 2.03 -16.38 -18.03
CA ASN A 51 3.18 -16.63 -18.91
C ASN A 51 3.18 -15.69 -20.13
N GLY A 52 3.21 -14.40 -19.88
CA GLY A 52 3.03 -13.41 -20.94
C GLY A 52 1.60 -13.43 -21.44
N THR A 53 1.40 -13.73 -22.70
CA THR A 53 0.07 -13.86 -23.35
C THR A 53 -0.30 -15.30 -23.74
N GLU A 54 0.38 -16.31 -23.19
CA GLU A 54 0.02 -17.71 -23.44
C GLU A 54 -1.42 -18.01 -23.01
N ARG A 55 -1.80 -17.50 -21.84
CA ARG A 55 -3.18 -17.53 -21.37
C ARG A 55 -3.64 -16.12 -21.04
N VAL A 56 -4.75 -15.74 -21.65
CA VAL A 56 -5.43 -14.46 -21.38
C VAL A 56 -6.86 -14.75 -20.96
N ARG A 57 -7.27 -14.21 -19.82
CA ARG A 57 -8.65 -14.27 -19.33
C ARG A 57 -9.17 -12.85 -19.20
N HIS A 58 -10.30 -12.60 -19.80
CA HIS A 58 -11.01 -11.32 -19.76
C HIS A 58 -12.25 -11.44 -18.89
N VAL A 59 -12.43 -10.51 -17.95
CA VAL A 59 -13.57 -10.49 -17.02
C VAL A 59 -14.18 -9.10 -16.99
N ASN A 60 -15.48 -9.00 -17.31
CA ASN A 60 -16.26 -7.78 -17.13
C ASN A 60 -17.14 -7.89 -15.90
N ARG A 61 -17.14 -6.84 -15.05
CA ARG A 61 -17.91 -6.78 -13.82
C ARG A 61 -18.77 -5.53 -13.80
N TYR A 62 -20.06 -5.70 -13.57
CA TYR A 62 -21.07 -4.64 -13.47
C TYR A 62 -21.51 -4.55 -12.03
N ILE A 63 -21.28 -3.40 -11.39
CA ILE A 63 -21.42 -3.22 -9.96
C ILE A 63 -22.35 -2.02 -9.70
N TYR A 64 -23.40 -2.25 -8.93
CA TYR A 64 -24.33 -1.22 -8.47
C TYR A 64 -24.26 -1.10 -6.97
N ASN A 65 -23.99 0.10 -6.45
CA ASN A 65 -23.88 0.40 -5.02
C ASN A 65 -23.02 -0.61 -4.22
N ARG A 66 -21.83 -0.98 -4.74
CA ARG A 66 -20.87 -1.93 -4.16
C ARG A 66 -21.22 -3.42 -4.36
N GLU A 67 -22.36 -3.75 -4.95
CA GLU A 67 -22.77 -5.13 -5.22
C GLU A 67 -22.63 -5.45 -6.71
N GLU A 68 -21.87 -6.49 -7.03
CA GLU A 68 -21.77 -7.01 -8.39
C GLU A 68 -23.03 -7.80 -8.72
N PHE A 69 -23.74 -7.41 -9.78
CA PHE A 69 -25.02 -8.00 -10.10
C PHE A 69 -25.01 -8.84 -11.40
N VAL A 70 -24.10 -8.53 -12.33
CA VAL A 70 -23.89 -9.30 -13.56
C VAL A 70 -22.42 -9.23 -13.96
N GLY A 71 -21.90 -10.27 -14.57
CA GLY A 71 -20.52 -10.34 -15.06
C GLY A 71 -20.38 -11.22 -16.29
N PHE A 72 -19.29 -11.02 -17.01
CA PHE A 72 -18.84 -11.86 -18.10
C PHE A 72 -17.45 -12.40 -17.78
N ASP A 73 -17.21 -13.66 -18.09
CA ASP A 73 -15.91 -14.30 -17.95
C ASP A 73 -15.59 -15.04 -19.25
N SER A 74 -14.47 -14.72 -19.87
CA SER A 74 -14.07 -15.35 -21.14
C SER A 74 -13.86 -16.88 -21.04
N ASP A 75 -13.50 -17.38 -19.84
CA ASP A 75 -13.39 -18.83 -19.59
C ASP A 75 -14.78 -19.52 -19.60
N VAL A 76 -15.84 -18.76 -19.39
CA VAL A 76 -17.23 -19.21 -19.44
C VAL A 76 -17.86 -18.91 -20.80
N GLY A 77 -17.57 -17.74 -21.35
CA GLY A 77 -18.03 -17.28 -22.65
C GLY A 77 -19.47 -16.77 -22.72
N GLU A 78 -20.07 -16.46 -21.55
CA GLU A 78 -21.45 -15.92 -21.45
C GLU A 78 -21.57 -14.96 -20.26
N TYR A 79 -22.56 -14.08 -20.30
CA TYR A 79 -22.93 -13.26 -19.15
C TYR A 79 -23.66 -14.09 -18.10
N ARG A 80 -23.32 -13.90 -16.83
CA ARG A 80 -23.97 -14.55 -15.68
C ARG A 80 -24.50 -13.54 -14.70
N ALA A 81 -25.75 -13.72 -14.31
CA ALA A 81 -26.34 -12.99 -13.21
C ALA A 81 -25.77 -13.51 -11.87
N LEU A 82 -25.20 -12.63 -11.07
CA LEU A 82 -24.69 -12.92 -9.73
C LEU A 82 -25.75 -12.65 -8.66
N THR A 83 -26.74 -11.80 -8.98
CA THR A 83 -27.89 -11.52 -8.13
C THR A 83 -29.17 -11.51 -8.98
N PRO A 84 -30.36 -11.58 -8.35
CA PRO A 84 -31.62 -11.46 -9.09
C PRO A 84 -31.73 -10.18 -9.93
N LEU A 85 -31.09 -9.09 -9.49
CA LEU A 85 -31.03 -7.81 -10.23
C LEU A 85 -30.39 -7.96 -11.61
N GLY A 86 -29.38 -8.82 -11.74
CA GLY A 86 -28.64 -9.01 -12.99
C GLY A 86 -29.28 -9.94 -14.00
N ARG A 87 -30.36 -10.66 -13.66
CA ARG A 87 -30.99 -11.65 -14.56
C ARG A 87 -31.47 -11.07 -15.88
N PRO A 88 -32.24 -9.95 -15.88
CA PRO A 88 -32.71 -9.35 -17.13
C PRO A 88 -31.56 -8.95 -18.05
N GLU A 89 -30.48 -8.41 -17.49
CA GLU A 89 -29.31 -7.97 -18.25
C GLU A 89 -28.55 -9.17 -18.85
N ALA A 90 -28.30 -10.22 -18.05
CA ALA A 90 -27.62 -11.42 -18.53
C ALA A 90 -28.40 -12.10 -19.64
N GLU A 91 -29.72 -12.25 -19.49
CA GLU A 91 -30.60 -12.84 -20.51
C GLU A 91 -30.62 -11.99 -21.78
N SER A 92 -30.75 -10.65 -21.63
CA SER A 92 -30.77 -9.74 -22.77
C SER A 92 -29.46 -9.78 -23.56
N TRP A 93 -28.30 -9.69 -22.86
CA TRP A 93 -27.02 -9.65 -23.56
C TRP A 93 -26.62 -11.00 -24.16
N ASN A 94 -26.93 -12.11 -23.51
CA ASN A 94 -26.73 -13.45 -24.08
C ASN A 94 -27.62 -13.71 -25.26
N GLY A 95 -28.81 -13.10 -25.32
CA GLY A 95 -29.73 -13.20 -26.45
C GLY A 95 -29.32 -12.37 -27.69
N GLN A 96 -28.43 -11.38 -27.49
CA GLN A 96 -27.93 -10.50 -28.56
C GLN A 96 -26.58 -11.03 -29.05
N LYS A 97 -26.62 -11.75 -30.17
CA LYS A 97 -25.45 -12.46 -30.71
C LYS A 97 -24.26 -11.53 -31.00
N ASP A 98 -24.54 -10.35 -31.51
CA ASP A 98 -23.53 -9.33 -31.81
C ASP A 98 -22.82 -8.79 -30.57
N ILE A 99 -23.55 -8.60 -29.45
CA ILE A 99 -23.00 -8.20 -28.17
C ILE A 99 -22.11 -9.32 -27.61
N LEU A 100 -22.64 -10.53 -27.56
CA LEU A 100 -21.96 -11.68 -26.99
C LEU A 100 -20.66 -12.02 -27.76
N GLU A 101 -20.70 -12.05 -29.09
CA GLU A 101 -19.51 -12.31 -29.91
C GLU A 101 -18.45 -11.20 -29.79
N ARG A 102 -18.88 -9.94 -29.75
CA ARG A 102 -17.95 -8.82 -29.49
C ARG A 102 -17.25 -8.96 -28.13
N THR A 103 -18.02 -9.26 -27.08
CA THR A 103 -17.44 -9.42 -25.74
C THR A 103 -16.52 -10.64 -25.64
N ARG A 104 -16.84 -11.72 -26.34
CA ARG A 104 -15.93 -12.88 -26.46
C ARG A 104 -14.60 -12.52 -27.12
N ALA A 105 -14.64 -11.64 -28.13
CA ALA A 105 -13.45 -11.20 -28.83
C ALA A 105 -12.58 -10.22 -28.01
N GLU A 106 -13.06 -9.64 -26.90
CA GLU A 106 -12.33 -8.64 -26.10
C GLU A 106 -11.05 -9.20 -25.46
N ALA A 107 -10.98 -10.51 -25.20
CA ALA A 107 -9.73 -11.13 -24.74
C ALA A 107 -8.57 -10.90 -25.73
N ASP A 108 -8.87 -10.90 -27.03
CA ASP A 108 -7.89 -10.67 -28.08
C ASP A 108 -7.82 -9.19 -28.47
N THR A 109 -8.95 -8.54 -28.73
CA THR A 109 -9.00 -7.18 -29.26
C THR A 109 -8.68 -6.10 -28.24
N VAL A 110 -8.89 -6.37 -26.96
CA VAL A 110 -8.60 -5.46 -25.84
C VAL A 110 -7.40 -5.95 -25.05
N CYS A 111 -7.49 -7.14 -24.43
CA CYS A 111 -6.47 -7.57 -23.50
C CYS A 111 -5.11 -7.82 -24.15
N ARG A 112 -5.04 -8.61 -25.21
CA ARG A 112 -3.76 -8.86 -25.93
C ARG A 112 -3.21 -7.60 -26.56
N HIS A 113 -4.08 -6.75 -27.12
CA HIS A 113 -3.66 -5.47 -27.67
C HIS A 113 -3.03 -4.57 -26.60
N ASN A 114 -3.70 -4.41 -25.45
CA ASN A 114 -3.19 -3.58 -24.35
C ASN A 114 -1.90 -4.16 -23.77
N TYR A 115 -1.75 -5.49 -23.70
CA TYR A 115 -0.51 -6.12 -23.26
C TYR A 115 0.68 -5.61 -24.07
N GLU A 116 0.59 -5.60 -25.36
CA GLU A 116 1.69 -5.17 -26.23
C GLU A 116 1.94 -3.66 -26.19
N THR A 117 0.87 -2.85 -26.12
CA THR A 117 0.98 -1.39 -26.10
C THR A 117 1.48 -0.85 -24.76
N GLU A 118 1.11 -1.47 -23.65
CA GLU A 118 1.40 -0.96 -22.32
C GLU A 118 2.66 -1.53 -21.69
N LYS A 119 3.29 -2.52 -22.31
CA LYS A 119 4.43 -3.26 -21.74
C LYS A 119 5.56 -2.37 -21.22
N GLY A 120 5.90 -1.31 -21.95
CA GLY A 120 7.05 -0.46 -21.62
C GLY A 120 6.90 0.31 -20.30
N PHE A 121 5.69 0.71 -19.97
CA PHE A 121 5.42 1.46 -18.73
C PHE A 121 4.77 0.62 -17.62
N THR A 122 4.42 -0.64 -17.87
CA THR A 122 3.83 -1.56 -16.90
C THR A 122 4.79 -2.70 -16.53
N TRP A 123 4.62 -3.91 -17.09
CA TRP A 123 5.40 -5.09 -16.67
C TRP A 123 6.86 -5.10 -17.13
N GLN A 124 7.23 -4.33 -18.16
CA GLN A 124 8.64 -4.13 -18.54
C GLN A 124 9.26 -2.87 -17.93
N ARG A 125 8.49 -2.11 -17.12
CA ARG A 125 9.03 -0.94 -16.43
C ARG A 125 10.24 -1.34 -15.60
N ARG A 126 11.32 -0.56 -15.71
CA ARG A 126 12.55 -0.71 -14.93
C ARG A 126 12.98 0.66 -14.45
N VAL A 127 13.14 0.81 -13.13
CA VAL A 127 13.70 2.00 -12.50
C VAL A 127 14.77 1.54 -11.54
N GLU A 128 15.96 2.10 -11.70
CA GLU A 128 17.11 1.74 -10.88
C GLU A 128 16.97 2.27 -9.46
N PRO A 129 17.41 1.50 -8.45
CA PRO A 129 17.37 1.95 -7.06
C PRO A 129 18.41 3.05 -6.78
N THR A 130 18.04 4.00 -5.94
CA THR A 130 18.95 4.89 -5.25
C THR A 130 19.36 4.26 -3.93
N VAL A 131 20.67 4.14 -3.68
CA VAL A 131 21.21 3.47 -2.50
C VAL A 131 22.01 4.45 -1.66
N THR A 132 21.68 4.60 -0.38
CA THR A 132 22.41 5.42 0.57
C THR A 132 22.63 4.70 1.88
N ILE A 133 23.75 4.98 2.55
CA ILE A 133 24.05 4.48 3.89
C ILE A 133 24.11 5.65 4.88
N SER A 134 23.47 5.47 6.03
CA SER A 134 23.58 6.41 7.13
C SER A 134 23.66 5.69 8.47
N PRO A 135 24.48 6.16 9.41
CA PRO A 135 24.44 5.67 10.79
C PRO A 135 23.19 6.18 11.50
N SER A 136 22.58 5.37 12.37
CA SER A 136 21.39 5.76 13.13
C SER A 136 21.67 6.72 14.28
N ARG A 137 22.92 6.79 14.75
CA ARG A 137 23.40 7.67 15.81
C ARG A 137 24.73 8.30 15.41
N THR A 138 25.13 9.34 16.19
CA THR A 138 26.45 9.95 16.05
C THR A 138 27.54 8.87 16.14
N GLU A 139 28.47 8.92 15.20
CA GLU A 139 29.53 7.93 15.07
C GLU A 139 30.53 8.00 16.24
N ALA A 140 30.77 6.85 16.88
CA ALA A 140 31.84 6.70 17.87
C ALA A 140 32.50 5.33 17.70
N LEU A 141 33.82 5.31 17.61
CA LEU A 141 34.58 4.07 17.48
C LEU A 141 34.38 3.18 18.73
N ASN A 142 34.29 1.87 18.52
CA ASN A 142 34.05 0.86 19.56
C ASN A 142 32.72 1.01 20.33
N HIS A 143 31.80 1.82 19.84
CA HIS A 143 30.45 1.93 20.39
C HIS A 143 29.43 1.27 19.47
N HIS A 144 28.49 0.55 20.10
CA HIS A 144 27.39 -0.09 19.36
C HIS A 144 26.56 0.96 18.62
N ASN A 145 26.35 0.73 17.34
CA ASN A 145 25.57 1.57 16.44
C ASN A 145 24.77 0.69 15.47
N MET A 146 24.05 1.32 14.60
CA MET A 146 23.31 0.67 13.53
C MET A 146 23.50 1.47 12.23
N LEU A 147 23.88 0.78 11.17
CA LEU A 147 23.88 1.34 9.83
C LEU A 147 22.54 1.07 9.16
N VAL A 148 22.03 2.05 8.45
CA VAL A 148 20.80 1.96 7.66
C VAL A 148 21.16 2.11 6.20
N CYS A 149 20.92 1.05 5.43
CA CYS A 149 20.95 1.09 3.98
C CYS A 149 19.53 1.43 3.50
N SER A 150 19.35 2.62 2.97
CA SER A 150 18.10 3.06 2.36
C SER A 150 18.18 2.84 0.86
N VAL A 151 17.29 1.97 0.36
CA VAL A 151 17.17 1.63 -1.05
C VAL A 151 15.80 2.13 -1.51
N THR A 152 15.78 3.14 -2.37
CA THR A 152 14.57 3.89 -2.71
C THR A 152 14.35 4.01 -4.21
N ASP A 153 13.10 4.33 -4.58
CA ASP A 153 12.68 4.77 -5.92
C ASP A 153 12.88 3.72 -7.03
N PHE A 154 12.84 2.43 -6.71
CA PHE A 154 13.06 1.35 -7.68
C PHE A 154 11.76 0.69 -8.15
N TYR A 155 11.81 0.07 -9.32
CA TYR A 155 10.75 -0.78 -9.88
C TYR A 155 11.35 -1.85 -10.81
N PRO A 156 10.88 -3.12 -10.74
CA PRO A 156 9.81 -3.70 -9.90
C PRO A 156 10.23 -3.90 -8.44
N GLY A 157 9.31 -4.43 -7.61
CA GLY A 157 9.56 -4.64 -6.18
C GLY A 157 10.50 -5.79 -5.83
N GLN A 158 10.90 -6.62 -6.81
CA GLN A 158 11.85 -7.70 -6.59
C GLN A 158 13.25 -7.12 -6.39
N ILE A 159 13.84 -7.32 -5.21
CA ILE A 159 15.15 -6.76 -4.88
C ILE A 159 15.87 -7.67 -3.88
N ARG A 160 17.18 -7.68 -3.93
CA ARG A 160 18.05 -8.35 -2.96
C ARG A 160 19.06 -7.35 -2.41
N VAL A 161 19.07 -7.17 -1.10
CA VAL A 161 19.98 -6.27 -0.38
C VAL A 161 20.76 -7.09 0.63
N ARG A 162 22.08 -6.95 0.62
CA ARG A 162 22.99 -7.66 1.54
C ARG A 162 23.96 -6.65 2.17
N TRP A 163 24.31 -6.93 3.42
CA TRP A 163 25.40 -6.25 4.08
C TRP A 163 26.67 -7.09 4.02
N LEU A 164 27.80 -6.45 3.69
CA LEU A 164 29.10 -7.06 3.78
C LEU A 164 29.97 -6.25 4.74
N ARG A 165 30.82 -6.94 5.52
CA ARG A 165 31.89 -6.35 6.31
C ARG A 165 33.21 -6.91 5.82
N ASN A 166 34.10 -6.03 5.35
CA ASN A 166 35.38 -6.42 4.77
C ASN A 166 35.21 -7.55 3.70
N ASP A 167 34.23 -7.34 2.78
CA ASP A 167 33.85 -8.27 1.69
C ASP A 167 33.23 -9.61 2.14
N GLN A 168 32.93 -9.79 3.43
CA GLN A 168 32.24 -10.97 3.93
C GLN A 168 30.79 -10.62 4.28
N GLU A 169 29.84 -11.48 3.86
CA GLU A 169 28.44 -11.27 4.10
C GLU A 169 28.10 -11.36 5.60
N GLU A 170 27.47 -10.30 6.11
CA GLU A 170 26.92 -10.23 7.46
C GLU A 170 25.45 -10.64 7.43
N THR A 171 25.12 -11.66 8.19
CA THR A 171 23.74 -12.15 8.35
C THR A 171 23.21 -11.92 9.76
N ALA A 172 24.11 -11.89 10.75
CA ALA A 172 23.75 -11.61 12.15
C ALA A 172 23.50 -10.11 12.33
N GLY A 173 22.46 -9.76 13.07
CA GLY A 173 22.10 -8.36 13.35
C GLY A 173 21.54 -7.59 12.15
N VAL A 174 21.17 -8.29 11.08
CA VAL A 174 20.51 -7.67 9.92
C VAL A 174 19.00 -7.73 10.10
N VAL A 175 18.36 -6.57 10.01
CA VAL A 175 16.89 -6.41 10.08
C VAL A 175 16.43 -5.57 8.90
N SER A 176 15.33 -5.94 8.27
CA SER A 176 14.76 -5.17 7.17
C SER A 176 13.31 -4.79 7.43
N THR A 177 12.88 -3.67 6.87
CA THR A 177 11.46 -3.36 6.75
C THR A 177 10.81 -4.34 5.74
N PRO A 178 9.49 -4.50 5.79
CA PRO A 178 8.76 -4.98 4.63
C PRO A 178 9.02 -4.08 3.41
N LEU A 179 8.80 -4.62 2.20
CA LEU A 179 8.82 -3.82 0.99
C LEU A 179 7.71 -2.76 1.05
N ILE A 180 8.06 -1.49 0.89
CA ILE A 180 7.13 -0.36 0.97
C ILE A 180 6.79 0.10 -0.45
N ARG A 181 5.50 0.13 -0.78
CA ARG A 181 4.98 0.68 -2.04
C ARG A 181 4.71 2.17 -1.86
N ASN A 182 5.37 3.03 -2.65
CA ASN A 182 5.21 4.48 -2.55
C ASN A 182 3.90 5.00 -3.16
N GLY A 183 3.26 4.24 -4.08
CA GLY A 183 2.01 4.63 -4.75
C GLY A 183 2.21 5.32 -6.10
N ASP A 184 3.41 5.67 -6.46
CA ASP A 184 3.84 6.31 -7.71
C ASP A 184 4.56 5.34 -8.67
N TRP A 185 4.32 4.04 -8.52
CA TRP A 185 5.02 2.97 -9.25
C TRP A 185 6.51 2.87 -8.92
N THR A 186 6.85 3.18 -7.67
CA THR A 186 8.16 2.90 -7.09
C THR A 186 8.02 2.20 -5.74
N PHE A 187 9.10 1.60 -5.30
CA PHE A 187 9.24 0.91 -4.03
C PHE A 187 10.42 1.46 -3.26
N GLN A 188 10.42 1.20 -1.96
CA GLN A 188 11.55 1.41 -1.08
C GLN A 188 11.67 0.30 -0.04
N ILE A 189 12.88 0.10 0.46
CA ILE A 189 13.19 -0.81 1.55
C ILE A 189 14.36 -0.26 2.36
N LEU A 190 14.33 -0.44 3.67
CA LEU A 190 15.44 -0.13 4.56
C LEU A 190 15.98 -1.42 5.14
N VAL A 191 17.29 -1.60 5.03
CA VAL A 191 17.99 -2.77 5.58
C VAL A 191 19.01 -2.27 6.58
N MET A 192 18.85 -2.66 7.84
CA MET A 192 19.64 -2.20 8.97
C MET A 192 20.62 -3.27 9.40
N LEU A 193 21.82 -2.85 9.79
CA LEU A 193 22.85 -3.71 10.35
C LEU A 193 23.25 -3.19 11.72
N GLU A 194 23.06 -4.00 12.76
CA GLU A 194 23.67 -3.77 14.08
C GLU A 194 25.18 -4.00 13.98
N MET A 195 25.98 -3.03 14.41
CA MET A 195 27.42 -3.10 14.29
C MET A 195 28.14 -2.32 15.39
N THR A 196 29.38 -2.67 15.61
CA THR A 196 30.32 -1.93 16.48
C THR A 196 31.54 -1.63 15.62
N PRO A 197 31.69 -0.39 15.13
CA PRO A 197 32.73 -0.07 14.17
C PRO A 197 34.12 -0.22 14.79
N GLN A 198 34.99 -0.98 14.13
CA GLN A 198 36.39 -1.10 14.46
C GLN A 198 37.23 -0.28 13.50
N ARG A 199 38.43 0.05 13.92
CA ARG A 199 39.35 0.79 13.04
C ARG A 199 39.70 -0.04 11.79
N GLY A 200 39.42 0.53 10.61
CA GLY A 200 39.71 -0.11 9.34
C GLY A 200 38.58 -0.96 8.77
N ASP A 201 37.47 -1.10 9.49
CA ASP A 201 36.30 -1.81 8.95
C ASP A 201 35.68 -1.01 7.79
N VAL A 202 35.30 -1.76 6.78
CA VAL A 202 34.51 -1.28 5.64
C VAL A 202 33.19 -2.05 5.61
N TYR A 203 32.10 -1.34 5.67
CA TYR A 203 30.76 -1.91 5.55
C TYR A 203 30.20 -1.56 4.18
N THR A 204 29.68 -2.55 3.48
CA THR A 204 29.15 -2.37 2.12
C THR A 204 27.70 -2.82 2.08
N CYS A 205 26.82 -1.95 1.61
CA CYS A 205 25.48 -2.31 1.20
C CYS A 205 25.52 -2.73 -0.28
N HIS A 206 25.20 -3.99 -0.54
CA HIS A 206 25.22 -4.60 -1.87
C HIS A 206 23.80 -4.85 -2.34
N VAL A 207 23.43 -4.28 -3.48
CA VAL A 207 22.05 -4.28 -4.00
C VAL A 207 22.02 -4.91 -5.39
N GLU A 208 21.22 -5.97 -5.53
CA GLU A 208 20.92 -6.62 -6.81
C GLU A 208 19.46 -6.31 -7.18
N HIS A 209 19.23 -5.86 -8.42
CA HIS A 209 17.90 -5.52 -8.90
C HIS A 209 17.79 -5.76 -10.42
N PRO A 210 16.59 -6.17 -10.94
CA PRO A 210 16.42 -6.47 -12.37
C PRO A 210 16.65 -5.30 -13.33
N SER A 211 16.68 -4.05 -12.84
CA SER A 211 16.98 -2.86 -13.65
C SER A 211 18.48 -2.64 -13.85
N LEU A 212 19.32 -3.26 -13.02
CA LEU A 212 20.77 -3.02 -13.00
C LEU A 212 21.49 -4.01 -13.91
N GLN A 213 22.47 -3.54 -14.66
CA GLN A 213 23.39 -4.39 -15.42
C GLN A 213 24.42 -5.09 -14.50
N SER A 214 24.82 -4.41 -13.43
CA SER A 214 25.67 -4.93 -12.36
C SER A 214 25.17 -4.43 -11.00
N PRO A 215 25.37 -5.19 -9.92
CA PRO A 215 24.96 -4.78 -8.59
C PRO A 215 25.53 -3.42 -8.17
N ILE A 216 24.74 -2.65 -7.41
CA ILE A 216 25.22 -1.43 -6.76
C ILE A 216 25.87 -1.80 -5.43
N SER A 217 27.07 -1.27 -5.17
CA SER A 217 27.77 -1.40 -3.89
C SER A 217 28.11 -0.01 -3.36
N VAL A 218 27.58 0.31 -2.17
CA VAL A 218 27.88 1.55 -1.46
C VAL A 218 28.66 1.21 -0.22
N GLU A 219 29.81 1.87 -0.03
CA GLU A 219 30.67 1.64 1.13
C GLU A 219 30.46 2.71 2.21
N TRP A 220 30.52 2.28 3.44
CA TRP A 220 30.63 3.14 4.60
C TRP A 220 31.89 2.80 5.38
N LYS A 221 32.65 3.83 5.74
CA LYS A 221 33.88 3.75 6.54
C LYS A 221 33.77 4.73 7.68
N HIS A 222 34.14 4.32 8.88
CA HIS A 222 34.22 5.25 10.03
C HIS A 222 35.30 6.30 9.75
N LEU A 223 34.92 7.55 9.55
CA LEU A 223 35.85 8.65 9.38
C LEU A 223 36.49 8.98 10.72
N LEU A 224 37.75 8.61 10.90
CA LEU A 224 38.55 9.17 11.97
C LEU A 224 38.77 10.65 11.66
N LEU A 225 38.07 11.53 12.35
CA LEU A 225 38.46 12.92 12.40
C LEU A 225 39.86 12.96 13.02
N HIS A 226 40.88 12.98 12.21
CA HIS A 226 42.23 13.33 12.65
C HIS A 226 42.14 14.75 13.15
N GLY A 227 42.25 14.92 14.48
CA GLY A 227 42.34 16.22 15.13
C GLY A 227 43.55 17.00 14.62
N LYS A 228 43.39 17.67 13.51
CA LYS A 228 44.14 18.85 13.11
C LYS A 228 43.15 19.89 12.65
N GLY A 229 42.92 20.85 13.54
CA GLY A 229 42.07 22.00 13.25
C GLY A 229 42.45 22.64 11.94
N ILE A 230 41.48 22.63 11.02
CA ILE A 230 41.50 23.60 9.92
C ILE A 230 40.98 24.89 10.53
N ARG A 231 41.94 25.70 11.06
CA ARG A 231 41.75 27.14 11.19
C ARG A 231 41.69 27.69 9.77
N GLY A 232 40.57 28.26 9.46
CA GLY A 232 40.39 29.40 8.57
C GLY A 232 40.97 29.28 7.16
N ILE A 233 40.08 29.38 6.20
CA ILE A 233 40.19 30.46 5.17
C ILE A 233 38.76 30.77 4.78
N LEU A 234 38.25 31.86 5.31
CA LEU A 234 37.27 32.72 4.65
C LEU A 234 38.03 33.45 3.55
N MET A 235 37.64 33.24 2.31
CA MET A 235 37.65 34.25 1.26
C MET A 235 36.55 33.93 0.26
#